data_2c2d9991227931752deeed1bbaff158b
#
_entry.id   2c2d9991227931752deeed1bbaff158b
#
_cell.length_a   1.000
_cell.length_b   1.000
_cell.length_c   1.000
_cell.angle_alpha   90.00
_cell.angle_beta   90.00
_cell.angle_gamma   90.00
#
_symmetry.space_group_name_H-M   'P 1'
#
loop_
_entity.id
_entity.type
_entity.pdbx_description
1 polymer ?
#
loop_
_entity_poly.entity_id
_entity_poly.type
_entity_poly.pdbx_seq_one_letter_code
_entity_poly.pdbx_strand_id
1 'polypeptide(L)'
;MSEISESIWNQDKNGDWKLYFNTDQEKSFFHEKNKELKKTEDEINLSDKNLALGILVMTPKGIGRLIKNNEGVSHIKFNQDNKDYEFPSNEISNYFYCYITFILKDNLDIIRLKLKVDGKISDIIEYLTKINKINPEKHKYKLIHNKIILSNENTFQQLKLYNNTKILILETNEFERKISRFTITKKYWYNFEQDGICFIPSEDIKLVGVGLYRSHENKVINGIVKIIEGHSSMGKVLIEENVEIQPCTDNVNVFSKFKFSKNIFCKKNKEYSIILFSNIITNSYSGLKGINVIEGDKGIKFTFKRLIGNKGDSTPEYGNFPEIYYYLN
;
A
#
# COMPACT_ATOMS: atom_id res chain seq x y z
N MET A 1 -3.91 -9.50 -24.35
CA MET A 1 -3.16 -8.56 -23.52
C MET A 1 -2.09 -9.37 -22.84
N SER A 2 -0.84 -9.17 -23.23
CA SER A 2 0.32 -9.94 -22.73
C SER A 2 0.59 -9.57 -21.28
N GLU A 3 0.75 -10.58 -20.45
CA GLU A 3 1.25 -10.50 -19.10
C GLU A 3 2.57 -9.72 -19.08
N ILE A 4 2.52 -8.48 -18.58
CA ILE A 4 3.74 -7.73 -18.26
C ILE A 4 4.24 -8.32 -16.95
N SER A 5 5.31 -9.11 -17.04
CA SER A 5 5.85 -9.88 -15.93
C SER A 5 6.51 -9.00 -14.87
N GLU A 6 6.54 -9.50 -13.64
CA GLU A 6 6.96 -8.89 -12.38
C GLU A 6 8.42 -8.39 -12.28
N SER A 7 9.18 -8.31 -13.37
CA SER A 7 10.65 -8.28 -13.32
C SER A 7 11.32 -7.01 -13.85
N ILE A 8 10.71 -5.85 -13.84
CA ILE A 8 11.35 -4.63 -14.36
C ILE A 8 12.49 -4.14 -13.44
N TRP A 9 12.34 -4.32 -12.13
CA TRP A 9 13.38 -3.96 -11.16
C TRP A 9 13.80 -5.16 -10.33
N ASN A 10 15.03 -5.63 -10.54
CA ASN A 10 15.64 -6.71 -9.76
C ASN A 10 16.93 -6.24 -9.11
N GLN A 11 17.28 -6.85 -7.97
CA GLN A 11 18.59 -6.66 -7.35
C GLN A 11 19.64 -7.46 -8.12
N ASP A 12 20.77 -6.82 -8.43
CA ASP A 12 21.94 -7.53 -8.95
C ASP A 12 22.67 -8.30 -7.84
N LYS A 13 23.75 -8.98 -8.21
CA LYS A 13 24.59 -9.77 -7.27
C LYS A 13 25.18 -8.95 -6.12
N ASN A 14 25.26 -7.63 -6.28
CA ASN A 14 25.77 -6.71 -5.28
C ASN A 14 24.66 -6.08 -4.42
N GLY A 15 23.40 -6.48 -4.66
CA GLY A 15 22.23 -5.93 -3.98
C GLY A 15 21.74 -4.60 -4.57
N ASP A 16 22.28 -4.17 -5.72
CA ASP A 16 21.84 -2.95 -6.40
C ASP A 16 20.60 -3.19 -7.25
N TRP A 17 19.62 -2.28 -7.15
CA TRP A 17 18.43 -2.35 -7.97
C TRP A 17 18.75 -1.91 -9.41
N LYS A 18 18.55 -2.81 -10.37
CA LYS A 18 18.69 -2.55 -11.80
C LYS A 18 17.38 -2.74 -12.52
N LEU A 19 17.16 -1.87 -13.50
CA LEU A 19 16.02 -1.98 -14.40
C LEU A 19 16.35 -3.04 -15.46
N TYR A 20 15.60 -4.13 -15.44
CA TYR A 20 15.64 -5.18 -16.45
C TYR A 20 14.41 -5.05 -17.34
N PHE A 21 14.63 -5.13 -18.63
CA PHE A 21 13.58 -5.12 -19.62
C PHE A 21 13.30 -6.54 -20.07
N ASN A 22 12.04 -6.92 -20.09
CA ASN A 22 11.65 -8.28 -20.51
C ASN A 22 11.67 -8.43 -22.04
N THR A 23 11.56 -7.29 -22.75
CA THR A 23 11.58 -7.25 -24.21
C THR A 23 12.46 -6.12 -24.71
N ASP A 24 13.00 -6.28 -25.94
CA ASP A 24 13.74 -5.19 -26.60
C ASP A 24 12.83 -3.99 -26.92
N GLN A 25 11.52 -4.20 -27.04
CA GLN A 25 10.54 -3.13 -27.21
C GLN A 25 10.42 -2.25 -25.96
N GLU A 26 10.34 -2.84 -24.76
CA GLU A 26 10.32 -2.09 -23.49
C GLU A 26 11.60 -1.29 -23.31
N LYS A 27 12.74 -1.88 -23.64
CA LYS A 27 14.05 -1.22 -23.57
C LYS A 27 14.12 -0.04 -24.55
N SER A 28 13.66 -0.22 -25.77
CA SER A 28 13.62 0.82 -26.81
C SER A 28 12.71 1.98 -26.38
N PHE A 29 11.50 1.67 -25.93
CA PHE A 29 10.53 2.66 -25.44
C PHE A 29 11.10 3.49 -24.27
N PHE A 30 11.75 2.83 -23.29
CA PHE A 30 12.37 3.50 -22.16
C PHE A 30 13.53 4.43 -22.60
N HIS A 31 14.33 3.99 -23.56
CA HIS A 31 15.41 4.82 -24.12
C HIS A 31 14.89 6.02 -24.91
N GLU A 32 13.82 5.88 -25.68
CA GLU A 32 13.17 7.00 -26.38
C GLU A 32 12.58 8.02 -25.42
N LYS A 33 11.85 7.57 -24.39
CA LYS A 33 11.31 8.45 -23.36
C LYS A 33 12.41 9.16 -22.56
N ASN A 34 13.52 8.51 -22.27
CA ASN A 34 14.67 9.15 -21.66
C ASN A 34 15.33 10.20 -22.57
N LYS A 35 15.33 10.02 -23.90
CA LYS A 35 15.83 11.04 -24.84
C LYS A 35 14.90 12.27 -24.90
N GLU A 36 13.58 12.05 -24.87
CA GLU A 36 12.60 13.13 -24.80
C GLU A 36 12.77 13.95 -23.51
N LEU A 37 12.95 13.26 -22.37
CA LEU A 37 13.22 13.93 -21.08
C LEU A 37 14.51 14.70 -21.08
N LYS A 38 15.60 14.20 -21.68
CA LYS A 38 16.85 14.96 -21.80
C LYS A 38 16.69 16.22 -22.63
N LYS A 39 15.88 16.20 -23.71
CA LYS A 39 15.56 17.42 -24.47
C LYS A 39 14.81 18.44 -23.61
N THR A 40 13.83 17.99 -22.83
CA THR A 40 13.09 18.85 -21.89
C THR A 40 14.01 19.34 -20.74
N GLU A 41 14.97 18.51 -20.31
CA GLU A 41 16.00 18.88 -19.34
C GLU A 41 16.89 20.03 -19.84
N ASP A 42 17.30 19.98 -21.10
CA ASP A 42 18.12 21.04 -21.70
C ASP A 42 17.37 22.37 -21.81
N GLU A 43 16.10 22.38 -22.13
CA GLU A 43 15.24 23.54 -22.13
C GLU A 43 15.00 24.14 -20.74
N ILE A 44 14.86 23.30 -19.72
CA ILE A 44 14.61 23.71 -18.34
C ILE A 44 15.90 24.19 -17.67
N ASN A 45 17.05 23.55 -17.96
CA ASN A 45 18.36 24.00 -17.48
C ASN A 45 18.76 25.37 -18.05
N LEU A 46 18.26 25.73 -19.23
CA LEU A 46 18.43 27.07 -19.80
C LEU A 46 17.73 28.18 -18.98
N SER A 47 16.62 27.87 -18.30
CA SER A 47 15.91 28.81 -17.43
C SER A 47 16.55 28.98 -16.05
N ASP A 48 17.29 27.97 -15.55
CA ASP A 48 18.00 28.01 -14.26
C ASP A 48 19.43 28.58 -14.36
N LYS A 49 19.96 28.89 -15.58
CA LYS A 49 21.28 29.46 -15.81
C LYS A 49 21.50 30.85 -15.15
N ASN A 50 20.43 31.45 -14.64
CA ASN A 50 20.45 32.78 -14.01
C ASN A 50 20.24 32.74 -12.49
N LEU A 51 20.72 31.68 -11.80
CA LEU A 51 20.72 31.73 -10.34
C LEU A 51 21.60 32.91 -9.86
N ALA A 52 20.99 33.85 -9.17
CA ALA A 52 21.72 35.02 -8.66
C ALA A 52 22.74 34.55 -7.60
N LEU A 53 23.97 35.11 -7.69
CA LEU A 53 24.99 34.83 -6.68
C LEU A 53 24.52 35.27 -5.29
N GLY A 54 24.89 34.49 -4.28
CA GLY A 54 24.51 34.71 -2.90
C GLY A 54 23.19 34.05 -2.46
N ILE A 55 22.42 33.47 -3.38
CA ILE A 55 21.19 32.73 -3.00
C ILE A 55 21.53 31.41 -2.33
N LEU A 56 20.58 30.90 -1.56
CA LEU A 56 20.65 29.56 -1.03
C LEU A 56 20.25 28.54 -2.12
N VAL A 57 21.06 27.52 -2.26
CA VAL A 57 20.84 26.42 -3.20
C VAL A 57 20.89 25.07 -2.49
N MET A 58 20.19 24.11 -3.03
CA MET A 58 20.23 22.72 -2.57
C MET A 58 21.23 21.93 -3.43
N THR A 59 22.08 21.17 -2.77
CA THR A 59 23.10 20.32 -3.39
C THR A 59 23.02 18.91 -2.83
N PRO A 60 23.68 17.91 -3.42
CA PRO A 60 23.80 16.57 -2.85
C PRO A 60 24.34 16.53 -1.42
N LYS A 61 25.15 17.49 -1.02
CA LYS A 61 25.69 17.62 0.35
C LYS A 61 24.79 18.41 1.31
N GLY A 62 23.73 19.02 0.82
CA GLY A 62 22.81 19.83 1.62
C GLY A 62 22.68 21.26 1.09
N ILE A 63 22.26 22.17 1.97
CA ILE A 63 21.98 23.56 1.62
C ILE A 63 23.26 24.38 1.76
N GLY A 64 23.64 25.08 0.69
CA GLY A 64 24.78 25.98 0.67
C GLY A 64 24.42 27.30 -0.03
N ARG A 65 25.35 28.24 -0.01
CA ARG A 65 25.21 29.52 -0.70
C ARG A 65 25.97 29.47 -2.01
N LEU A 66 25.31 29.81 -3.10
CA LEU A 66 25.95 29.93 -4.42
C LEU A 66 26.89 31.16 -4.44
N ILE A 67 28.19 30.93 -4.58
CA ILE A 67 29.18 32.01 -4.61
C ILE A 67 29.71 32.32 -6.02
N LYS A 68 29.71 31.34 -6.91
CA LYS A 68 30.11 31.48 -8.31
C LYS A 68 29.38 30.43 -9.16
N ASN A 69 28.99 30.83 -10.35
CA ASN A 69 28.39 29.94 -11.33
C ASN A 69 29.12 30.11 -12.66
N ASN A 70 29.89 29.12 -13.04
CA ASN A 70 30.57 29.03 -14.32
C ASN A 70 29.83 28.07 -15.23
N GLU A 71 30.15 28.09 -16.54
CA GLU A 71 29.55 27.10 -17.46
C GLU A 71 29.78 25.66 -16.99
N GLY A 72 28.69 24.99 -16.58
CA GLY A 72 28.69 23.59 -16.15
C GLY A 72 29.14 23.33 -14.72
N VAL A 73 29.72 24.29 -13.99
CA VAL A 73 30.20 24.11 -12.60
C VAL A 73 29.77 25.27 -11.71
N SER A 74 29.22 24.93 -10.56
CA SER A 74 28.81 25.91 -9.54
C SER A 74 29.61 25.73 -8.26
N HIS A 75 30.10 26.84 -7.72
CA HIS A 75 30.84 26.87 -6.46
C HIS A 75 29.91 27.24 -5.33
N ILE A 76 29.86 26.38 -4.33
CA ILE A 76 28.91 26.43 -3.21
C ILE A 76 29.68 26.51 -1.88
N LYS A 77 29.30 27.46 -1.04
CA LYS A 77 29.85 27.62 0.31
C LYS A 77 28.85 27.10 1.33
N PHE A 78 29.29 26.20 2.19
CA PHE A 78 28.48 25.70 3.31
C PHE A 78 28.79 26.45 4.60
N ASN A 79 27.77 26.74 5.40
CA ASN A 79 27.96 27.45 6.66
C ASN A 79 28.67 26.60 7.74
N GLN A 80 28.71 25.27 7.58
CA GLN A 80 29.26 24.38 8.59
C GLN A 80 30.78 24.32 8.62
N ASP A 81 31.45 24.44 7.50
CA ASP A 81 32.92 24.31 7.40
C ASP A 81 33.61 25.50 6.71
N ASN A 82 32.83 26.45 6.25
CA ASN A 82 33.27 27.64 5.54
C ASN A 82 34.17 27.38 4.30
N LYS A 83 34.10 26.16 3.75
CA LYS A 83 34.82 25.72 2.55
C LYS A 83 33.95 25.88 1.32
N ASP A 84 34.64 26.10 0.19
CA ASP A 84 34.03 26.16 -1.12
C ASP A 84 34.06 24.77 -1.75
N TYR A 85 32.94 24.36 -2.34
CA TYR A 85 32.77 23.08 -3.01
C TYR A 85 32.29 23.33 -4.42
N GLU A 86 32.76 22.49 -5.33
CA GLU A 86 32.34 22.50 -6.73
C GLU A 86 31.27 21.41 -6.94
N PHE A 87 30.22 21.76 -7.63
CA PHE A 87 29.15 20.84 -8.06
C PHE A 87 28.85 21.09 -9.55
N PRO A 88 28.53 20.04 -10.31
CA PRO A 88 27.92 20.20 -11.62
C PRO A 88 26.67 21.07 -11.51
N SER A 89 26.52 22.06 -12.39
CA SER A 89 25.41 23.04 -12.30
C SER A 89 24.03 22.36 -12.44
N ASN A 90 23.98 21.19 -13.04
CA ASN A 90 22.76 20.37 -13.13
C ASN A 90 22.40 19.60 -11.84
N GLU A 91 23.33 19.54 -10.86
CA GLU A 91 23.10 18.90 -9.56
C GLU A 91 22.66 19.88 -8.48
N ILE A 92 22.62 21.16 -8.78
CA ILE A 92 22.15 22.19 -7.87
C ILE A 92 20.75 22.69 -8.26
N SER A 93 19.99 23.08 -7.25
CA SER A 93 18.69 23.73 -7.44
C SER A 93 18.53 24.93 -6.53
N ASN A 94 17.63 25.84 -6.91
CA ASN A 94 17.18 26.83 -5.96
C ASN A 94 16.67 26.15 -4.72
N TYR A 95 17.05 26.60 -3.53
CA TYR A 95 16.63 26.05 -2.24
C TYR A 95 15.11 25.85 -2.12
N PHE A 96 14.33 26.70 -2.79
CA PHE A 96 12.87 26.63 -2.75
C PHE A 96 12.25 25.65 -3.73
N TYR A 97 13.00 25.18 -4.73
CA TYR A 97 12.48 24.27 -5.75
C TYR A 97 13.52 23.23 -6.17
N CYS A 98 13.05 22.03 -6.45
CA CYS A 98 13.85 20.97 -7.06
C CYS A 98 13.07 20.31 -8.20
N TYR A 99 13.79 19.74 -9.17
CA TYR A 99 13.21 18.96 -10.25
C TYR A 99 13.36 17.48 -9.94
N ILE A 100 12.24 16.78 -9.80
CA ILE A 100 12.20 15.38 -9.48
C ILE A 100 11.54 14.63 -10.63
N THR A 101 12.14 13.52 -11.02
CA THR A 101 11.62 12.63 -12.05
C THR A 101 10.92 11.45 -11.39
N PHE A 102 9.64 11.26 -11.71
CA PHE A 102 8.83 10.15 -11.26
C PHE A 102 8.70 9.12 -12.38
N ILE A 103 8.85 7.86 -12.03
CA ILE A 103 8.71 6.72 -12.94
C ILE A 103 7.54 5.88 -12.43
N LEU A 104 6.46 5.82 -13.21
CA LEU A 104 5.32 4.95 -12.93
C LEU A 104 5.58 3.57 -13.56
N LYS A 105 5.72 2.55 -12.71
CA LYS A 105 6.12 1.21 -13.15
C LYS A 105 5.11 0.59 -14.14
N ASP A 106 3.83 0.73 -13.85
CA ASP A 106 2.80 -0.07 -14.52
C ASP A 106 2.52 0.35 -15.97
N ASN A 107 2.76 1.62 -16.30
CA ASN A 107 2.60 2.14 -17.67
C ASN A 107 3.90 2.74 -18.23
N LEU A 108 5.01 2.62 -17.49
CA LEU A 108 6.32 3.19 -17.85
C LEU A 108 6.31 4.70 -18.12
N ASP A 109 5.28 5.40 -17.61
CA ASP A 109 5.22 6.85 -17.72
C ASP A 109 6.32 7.49 -16.90
N ILE A 110 6.97 8.49 -17.48
CA ILE A 110 8.01 9.28 -16.83
C ILE A 110 7.53 10.73 -16.75
N ILE A 111 7.44 11.24 -15.54
CA ILE A 111 6.93 12.58 -15.26
C ILE A 111 8.00 13.37 -14.52
N ARG A 112 8.38 14.53 -15.03
CA ARG A 112 9.28 15.44 -14.34
C ARG A 112 8.50 16.62 -13.77
N LEU A 113 8.66 16.86 -12.48
CA LEU A 113 7.96 17.92 -11.76
C LEU A 113 8.95 18.88 -11.10
N LYS A 114 8.63 20.17 -11.16
CA LYS A 114 9.25 21.22 -10.36
C LYS A 114 8.47 21.33 -9.05
N LEU A 115 9.12 21.00 -7.93
CA LEU A 115 8.48 20.88 -6.62
C LEU A 115 9.16 21.82 -5.62
N LYS A 116 8.39 22.35 -4.67
CA LYS A 116 8.95 23.07 -3.52
C LYS A 116 9.65 22.08 -2.59
N VAL A 117 10.80 22.49 -2.05
CA VAL A 117 11.60 21.62 -1.16
C VAL A 117 10.95 21.35 0.20
N ASP A 118 10.05 22.23 0.64
CA ASP A 118 9.23 22.08 1.84
C ASP A 118 7.93 21.31 1.59
N GLY A 119 7.63 20.98 0.33
CA GLY A 119 6.49 20.15 -0.05
C GLY A 119 6.62 18.74 0.50
N LYS A 120 5.47 18.10 0.77
CA LYS A 120 5.39 16.73 1.27
C LYS A 120 5.33 15.71 0.12
N ILE A 121 5.71 14.49 0.43
CA ILE A 121 5.54 13.35 -0.49
C ILE A 121 4.05 13.14 -0.84
N SER A 122 3.13 13.38 0.11
CA SER A 122 1.67 13.35 -0.13
C SER A 122 1.21 14.25 -1.27
N ASP A 123 1.85 15.43 -1.43
CA ASP A 123 1.47 16.42 -2.45
C ASP A 123 1.69 15.87 -3.87
N ILE A 124 2.65 14.96 -4.03
CA ILE A 124 2.89 14.27 -5.30
C ILE A 124 1.71 13.37 -5.66
N ILE A 125 1.25 12.58 -4.70
CA ILE A 125 0.12 11.67 -4.90
C ILE A 125 -1.12 12.47 -5.30
N GLU A 126 -1.39 13.57 -4.60
CA GLU A 126 -2.49 14.46 -4.90
C GLU A 126 -2.37 15.06 -6.33
N TYR A 127 -1.20 15.59 -6.68
CA TYR A 127 -0.95 16.14 -8.00
C TYR A 127 -1.12 15.11 -9.11
N LEU A 128 -0.51 13.92 -8.96
CA LEU A 128 -0.60 12.86 -9.95
C LEU A 128 -2.02 12.32 -10.11
N THR A 129 -2.81 12.34 -9.02
CA THR A 129 -4.24 12.04 -9.06
C THR A 129 -5.00 13.07 -9.88
N LYS A 130 -4.75 14.36 -9.63
CA LYS A 130 -5.39 15.47 -10.34
C LYS A 130 -5.16 15.44 -11.86
N ILE A 131 -3.98 14.99 -12.30
CA ILE A 131 -3.65 14.84 -13.72
C ILE A 131 -3.99 13.43 -14.27
N ASN A 132 -4.76 12.63 -13.53
CA ASN A 132 -5.22 11.28 -13.89
C ASN A 132 -4.09 10.28 -14.23
N LYS A 133 -2.91 10.43 -13.63
CA LYS A 133 -1.81 9.49 -13.80
C LYS A 133 -1.85 8.33 -12.81
N ILE A 134 -2.47 8.54 -11.65
CA ILE A 134 -2.71 7.53 -10.62
C ILE A 134 -4.14 7.62 -10.09
N ASN A 135 -4.63 6.54 -9.53
CA ASN A 135 -5.97 6.49 -8.92
C ASN A 135 -5.88 5.89 -7.50
N PRO A 136 -5.69 6.72 -6.45
CA PRO A 136 -5.54 6.26 -5.08
C PRO A 136 -6.81 5.68 -4.46
N GLU A 137 -7.98 5.88 -5.08
CA GLU A 137 -9.23 5.23 -4.66
C GLU A 137 -9.24 3.74 -5.01
N LYS A 138 -8.58 3.38 -6.12
CA LYS A 138 -8.50 2.00 -6.61
C LYS A 138 -7.22 1.28 -6.24
N HIS A 139 -6.13 2.03 -6.03
CA HIS A 139 -4.79 1.47 -5.87
C HIS A 139 -4.00 2.23 -4.81
N LYS A 140 -3.18 1.53 -4.05
CA LYS A 140 -2.17 2.18 -3.19
C LYS A 140 -0.86 2.31 -3.95
N TYR A 141 -0.14 3.38 -3.67
CA TYR A 141 1.13 3.67 -4.30
C TYR A 141 2.24 3.76 -3.25
N LYS A 142 3.39 3.19 -3.56
CA LYS A 142 4.62 3.36 -2.80
C LYS A 142 5.60 4.17 -3.63
N LEU A 143 6.12 5.23 -3.05
CA LEU A 143 7.19 6.01 -3.64
C LEU A 143 8.51 5.50 -3.09
N ILE A 144 9.44 5.17 -3.97
CA ILE A 144 10.73 4.55 -3.61
C ILE A 144 11.86 5.39 -4.19
N HIS A 145 12.80 5.76 -3.32
CA HIS A 145 14.04 6.40 -3.69
C HIS A 145 15.21 5.65 -3.03
N ASN A 146 16.23 5.29 -3.80
CA ASN A 146 17.41 4.56 -3.30
C ASN A 146 17.08 3.38 -2.39
N LYS A 147 16.13 2.50 -2.80
CA LYS A 147 15.66 1.33 -2.05
C LYS A 147 14.83 1.64 -0.80
N ILE A 148 14.59 2.90 -0.48
CA ILE A 148 13.83 3.32 0.70
C ILE A 148 12.42 3.71 0.26
N ILE A 149 11.41 3.17 0.96
CA ILE A 149 10.02 3.60 0.79
C ILE A 149 9.89 4.95 1.50
N LEU A 150 9.45 5.96 0.75
CA LEU A 150 9.24 7.30 1.27
C LEU A 150 7.94 7.37 2.07
N SER A 151 7.99 8.02 3.24
CA SER A 151 6.78 8.30 4.01
C SER A 151 6.06 9.52 3.43
N ASN A 152 4.73 9.46 3.35
CA ASN A 152 3.90 10.55 2.86
C ASN A 152 4.06 11.85 3.66
N GLU A 153 4.44 11.76 4.92
CA GLU A 153 4.62 12.91 5.82
C GLU A 153 5.98 13.60 5.70
N ASN A 154 6.96 12.95 5.07
CA ASN A 154 8.27 13.54 4.89
C ASN A 154 8.23 14.65 3.82
N THR A 155 9.02 15.72 4.05
CA THR A 155 9.30 16.74 3.03
C THR A 155 10.49 16.34 2.15
N PHE A 156 10.57 16.93 0.94
CA PHE A 156 11.70 16.70 0.05
C PHE A 156 13.03 17.13 0.70
N GLN A 157 12.99 18.20 1.51
CA GLN A 157 14.16 18.68 2.26
C GLN A 157 14.64 17.66 3.30
N GLN A 158 13.73 17.08 4.10
CA GLN A 158 14.08 16.06 5.09
C GLN A 158 14.68 14.81 4.44
N LEU A 159 14.19 14.44 3.27
CA LEU A 159 14.69 13.31 2.49
C LEU A 159 15.96 13.64 1.67
N LYS A 160 16.41 14.89 1.70
CA LYS A 160 17.56 15.38 0.90
C LYS A 160 17.39 15.12 -0.59
N LEU A 161 16.16 15.24 -1.08
CA LEU A 161 15.87 15.13 -2.50
C LEU A 161 16.22 16.44 -3.20
N TYR A 162 17.02 16.35 -4.24
CA TYR A 162 17.54 17.49 -5.01
C TYR A 162 17.33 17.27 -6.51
N ASN A 163 17.81 18.19 -7.34
CA ASN A 163 17.69 18.11 -8.80
C ASN A 163 18.12 16.75 -9.35
N ASN A 164 17.38 16.29 -10.34
CA ASN A 164 17.56 15.02 -11.03
C ASN A 164 17.35 13.76 -10.15
N THR A 165 16.81 13.92 -8.94
CA THR A 165 16.35 12.77 -8.15
C THR A 165 15.30 11.99 -8.93
N LYS A 166 15.46 10.67 -8.95
CA LYS A 166 14.50 9.74 -9.55
C LYS A 166 13.73 9.03 -8.44
N ILE A 167 12.41 9.07 -8.52
CA ILE A 167 11.51 8.38 -7.60
C ILE A 167 10.68 7.39 -8.39
N LEU A 168 10.74 6.14 -8.01
CA LEU A 168 9.89 5.09 -8.57
C LEU A 168 8.55 5.11 -7.85
N ILE A 169 7.46 5.14 -8.61
CA ILE A 169 6.10 4.98 -8.12
C ILE A 169 5.64 3.58 -8.47
N LEU A 170 5.46 2.75 -7.45
CA LEU A 170 4.91 1.41 -7.60
C LEU A 170 3.44 1.43 -7.21
N GLU A 171 2.58 1.00 -8.12
CA GLU A 171 1.25 0.59 -7.76
C GLU A 171 1.38 -0.70 -6.92
N THR A 172 0.83 -0.67 -5.74
CA THR A 172 0.78 -1.86 -4.90
C THR A 172 -0.64 -2.40 -4.91
N ASN A 173 -0.78 -3.69 -5.14
CA ASN A 173 -2.06 -4.39 -4.99
C ASN A 173 -2.51 -4.46 -3.51
N GLU A 174 -1.85 -3.73 -2.62
CA GLU A 174 -2.16 -3.65 -1.19
C GLU A 174 -3.39 -2.77 -0.89
N PHE A 175 -4.30 -2.59 -1.86
CA PHE A 175 -5.61 -2.02 -1.54
C PHE A 175 -6.38 -3.06 -0.74
N GLU A 176 -6.68 -2.71 0.51
CA GLU A 176 -7.49 -3.58 1.35
C GLU A 176 -8.88 -3.71 0.75
N ARG A 177 -9.22 -4.93 0.39
CA ARG A 177 -10.51 -5.32 -0.15
C ARG A 177 -11.32 -5.99 0.91
N LYS A 178 -12.61 -6.03 0.70
CA LYS A 178 -13.51 -6.80 1.55
C LYS A 178 -14.52 -7.56 0.73
N ILE A 179 -14.99 -8.64 1.29
CA ILE A 179 -16.21 -9.31 0.88
C ILE A 179 -17.19 -9.30 2.03
N SER A 180 -18.45 -9.01 1.73
CA SER A 180 -19.54 -9.08 2.69
C SER A 180 -20.31 -10.37 2.45
N ARG A 181 -20.48 -11.17 3.50
CA ARG A 181 -21.10 -12.50 3.39
C ARG A 181 -22.61 -12.46 3.39
N PHE A 182 -23.22 -11.47 4.00
CA PHE A 182 -24.64 -11.47 4.28
C PHE A 182 -25.33 -10.23 3.73
N THR A 183 -26.57 -10.41 3.28
CA THR A 183 -27.41 -9.30 2.80
C THR A 183 -28.32 -8.73 3.88
N ILE A 184 -28.54 -9.49 4.96
CA ILE A 184 -29.38 -9.11 6.09
C ILE A 184 -28.62 -9.32 7.39
N THR A 185 -28.78 -8.37 8.32
CA THR A 185 -28.33 -8.51 9.71
C THR A 185 -29.55 -8.46 10.62
N LYS A 186 -29.61 -9.36 11.58
CA LYS A 186 -30.67 -9.43 12.59
C LYS A 186 -30.07 -9.52 13.99
N LYS A 187 -30.82 -9.04 14.97
CA LYS A 187 -30.63 -9.40 16.37
C LYS A 187 -31.04 -10.84 16.52
N TYR A 188 -30.14 -11.69 16.89
CA TYR A 188 -30.40 -13.11 17.03
C TYR A 188 -29.83 -13.59 18.36
N TRP A 189 -30.46 -14.59 18.95
CA TRP A 189 -29.88 -15.24 20.08
C TRP A 189 -28.82 -16.22 19.62
N TYR A 190 -27.58 -15.85 19.80
CA TYR A 190 -26.46 -16.64 19.36
C TYR A 190 -25.60 -17.01 20.55
N ASN A 191 -25.68 -18.28 20.90
CA ASN A 191 -24.97 -18.87 22.05
C ASN A 191 -23.80 -19.70 21.50
N PHE A 192 -22.56 -19.20 21.63
CA PHE A 192 -21.43 -20.01 21.20
C PHE A 192 -20.23 -19.86 22.13
N GLU A 193 -19.66 -21.00 22.52
CA GLU A 193 -18.30 -21.07 23.07
C GLU A 193 -17.27 -21.07 21.95
N GLN A 194 -17.62 -21.63 20.81
CA GLN A 194 -16.77 -21.71 19.62
C GLN A 194 -17.68 -21.65 18.39
N ASP A 195 -17.39 -20.70 17.51
CA ASP A 195 -18.02 -20.61 16.20
C ASP A 195 -16.98 -20.40 15.10
N GLY A 196 -17.25 -20.90 13.90
CA GLY A 196 -16.30 -20.80 12.81
C GLY A 196 -16.90 -21.05 11.44
N ILE A 197 -16.16 -20.61 10.43
CA ILE A 197 -16.48 -20.78 9.02
C ILE A 197 -15.23 -21.14 8.24
N CYS A 198 -15.34 -22.05 7.29
CA CYS A 198 -14.29 -22.34 6.33
C CYS A 198 -14.49 -21.49 5.07
N PHE A 199 -13.38 -21.02 4.49
CA PHE A 199 -13.38 -20.32 3.20
C PHE A 199 -12.26 -20.81 2.29
N ILE A 200 -12.46 -20.68 0.98
CA ILE A 200 -11.52 -21.06 -0.08
C ILE A 200 -11.44 -19.89 -1.03
N PRO A 201 -10.30 -19.18 -1.13
CA PRO A 201 -10.11 -18.13 -2.12
C PRO A 201 -9.75 -18.74 -3.49
N SER A 202 -10.26 -18.15 -4.58
CA SER A 202 -9.92 -18.59 -5.94
C SER A 202 -8.58 -18.06 -6.44
N GLU A 203 -7.96 -17.16 -5.70
CA GLU A 203 -6.64 -16.58 -5.98
C GLU A 203 -5.83 -16.48 -4.69
N ASP A 204 -4.52 -16.32 -4.84
CA ASP A 204 -3.62 -16.05 -3.71
C ASP A 204 -3.96 -14.72 -3.07
N ILE A 205 -4.17 -14.71 -1.75
CA ILE A 205 -4.50 -13.51 -0.98
C ILE A 205 -3.65 -13.39 0.27
N LYS A 206 -3.56 -12.17 0.78
CA LYS A 206 -3.12 -11.88 2.15
C LYS A 206 -4.34 -11.50 2.98
N LEU A 207 -4.82 -12.40 3.82
CA LEU A 207 -5.88 -12.13 4.78
C LEU A 207 -5.37 -11.17 5.85
N VAL A 208 -6.10 -10.08 6.10
CA VAL A 208 -5.65 -9.02 7.03
C VAL A 208 -6.60 -8.78 8.18
N GLY A 209 -7.81 -9.28 8.10
CA GLY A 209 -8.79 -9.12 9.17
C GLY A 209 -10.14 -9.75 8.86
N VAL A 210 -11.02 -9.71 9.85
CA VAL A 210 -12.38 -10.23 9.78
C VAL A 210 -13.36 -9.28 10.44
N GLY A 211 -14.60 -9.25 9.98
CA GLY A 211 -15.71 -8.63 10.68
C GLY A 211 -16.24 -9.58 11.75
N LEU A 212 -16.56 -9.03 12.92
CA LEU A 212 -17.14 -9.77 14.04
C LEU A 212 -18.38 -9.05 14.54
N TYR A 213 -19.51 -9.74 14.62
CA TYR A 213 -20.74 -9.14 15.13
C TYR A 213 -20.63 -8.81 16.61
N ARG A 214 -21.23 -7.69 16.99
CA ARG A 214 -21.27 -7.16 18.35
C ARG A 214 -22.45 -7.71 19.15
N SER A 215 -22.33 -7.71 20.46
CA SER A 215 -23.47 -7.97 21.35
C SER A 215 -24.49 -6.82 21.26
N HIS A 216 -25.77 -7.14 21.31
CA HIS A 216 -26.85 -6.19 21.47
C HIS A 216 -27.34 -6.06 22.93
N GLU A 217 -26.71 -6.78 23.88
CA GLU A 217 -27.02 -6.81 25.31
C GLU A 217 -26.12 -5.92 26.15
N ASN A 218 -25.41 -5.00 25.58
CA ASN A 218 -24.45 -4.14 26.31
C ASN A 218 -23.34 -4.94 27.04
N LYS A 219 -22.95 -6.08 26.53
CA LYS A 219 -21.88 -6.95 27.07
C LYS A 219 -20.68 -6.94 26.14
N VAL A 220 -19.50 -6.77 26.71
CA VAL A 220 -18.22 -6.94 25.99
C VAL A 220 -17.97 -8.43 25.77
N ILE A 221 -17.65 -8.82 24.54
CA ILE A 221 -17.26 -10.19 24.21
C ILE A 221 -15.73 -10.24 24.20
N ASN A 222 -15.14 -10.93 25.14
CA ASN A 222 -13.73 -11.27 25.13
C ASN A 222 -13.56 -12.67 24.55
N GLY A 223 -12.56 -12.84 23.70
CA GLY A 223 -12.37 -14.12 23.02
C GLY A 223 -11.02 -14.24 22.37
N ILE A 224 -10.89 -15.30 21.58
CA ILE A 224 -9.71 -15.61 20.78
C ILE A 224 -10.16 -15.87 19.35
N VAL A 225 -9.58 -15.16 18.39
CA VAL A 225 -9.75 -15.44 16.97
C VAL A 225 -8.57 -16.27 16.48
N LYS A 226 -8.85 -17.37 15.80
CA LYS A 226 -7.84 -18.23 15.15
C LYS A 226 -8.09 -18.30 13.66
N ILE A 227 -7.00 -18.29 12.89
CA ILE A 227 -7.00 -18.70 11.48
C ILE A 227 -6.24 -20.01 11.38
N ILE A 228 -6.88 -20.98 10.76
CA ILE A 228 -6.39 -22.34 10.64
C ILE A 228 -6.29 -22.71 9.16
N GLU A 229 -5.21 -23.37 8.77
CA GLU A 229 -5.10 -24.00 7.46
C GLU A 229 -5.87 -25.33 7.48
N GLY A 230 -6.89 -25.43 6.63
CA GLY A 230 -7.76 -26.59 6.51
C GLY A 230 -9.22 -26.31 6.86
N HIS A 231 -10.06 -27.36 6.74
CA HIS A 231 -11.52 -27.34 6.91
C HIS A 231 -11.97 -27.82 8.29
N SER A 232 -11.08 -27.88 9.25
CA SER A 232 -11.36 -28.41 10.59
C SER A 232 -10.81 -27.50 11.66
N SER A 233 -11.47 -27.45 12.82
CA SER A 233 -10.97 -26.77 14.02
C SER A 233 -9.65 -27.34 14.56
N MET A 234 -9.25 -28.53 14.08
CA MET A 234 -8.02 -29.25 14.48
C MET A 234 -6.86 -29.07 13.50
N GLY A 235 -7.01 -28.20 12.49
CA GLY A 235 -5.97 -27.94 11.50
C GLY A 235 -4.77 -27.13 12.05
N LYS A 236 -3.81 -26.83 11.18
CA LYS A 236 -2.63 -26.04 11.54
C LYS A 236 -3.00 -24.60 11.83
N VAL A 237 -2.74 -24.12 13.06
CA VAL A 237 -2.96 -22.72 13.44
C VAL A 237 -1.91 -21.83 12.75
N LEU A 238 -2.39 -20.83 11.99
CA LEU A 238 -1.58 -19.83 11.32
C LEU A 238 -1.42 -18.57 12.17
N ILE A 239 -2.48 -18.18 12.88
CA ILE A 239 -2.51 -17.10 13.84
C ILE A 239 -3.54 -17.38 14.92
N GLU A 240 -3.27 -16.87 16.12
CA GLU A 240 -4.15 -16.91 17.28
C GLU A 240 -3.99 -15.60 18.04
N GLU A 241 -5.08 -14.83 18.19
CA GLU A 241 -5.04 -13.50 18.80
C GLU A 241 -6.25 -13.26 19.69
N ASN A 242 -6.02 -12.59 20.81
CA ASN A 242 -7.08 -12.12 21.68
C ASN A 242 -7.90 -11.02 20.98
N VAL A 243 -9.20 -11.06 21.18
CA VAL A 243 -10.12 -10.06 20.67
C VAL A 243 -11.05 -9.58 21.78
N GLU A 244 -11.29 -8.27 21.78
CA GLU A 244 -12.30 -7.63 22.60
C GLU A 244 -13.31 -6.95 21.67
N ILE A 245 -14.57 -7.38 21.71
CA ILE A 245 -15.65 -6.89 20.86
C ILE A 245 -16.58 -6.07 21.72
N GLN A 246 -16.58 -4.74 21.53
CA GLN A 246 -17.45 -3.83 22.24
C GLN A 246 -18.92 -4.03 21.84
N PRO A 247 -19.88 -3.84 22.75
CA PRO A 247 -21.30 -3.96 22.41
C PRO A 247 -21.73 -2.88 21.41
N CYS A 248 -22.84 -3.15 20.72
CA CYS A 248 -23.47 -2.20 19.83
C CYS A 248 -24.54 -1.38 20.59
N THR A 249 -24.31 -0.10 20.79
CA THR A 249 -25.21 0.79 21.51
C THR A 249 -26.14 1.58 20.60
N ASP A 250 -25.78 1.74 19.33
CA ASP A 250 -26.46 2.60 18.35
C ASP A 250 -27.33 1.84 17.31
N ASN A 251 -27.29 0.52 17.29
CA ASN A 251 -27.90 -0.35 16.28
C ASN A 251 -27.46 -0.06 14.82
N VAL A 252 -26.44 0.73 14.62
CA VAL A 252 -25.92 1.10 13.31
C VAL A 252 -24.63 0.32 13.01
N ASN A 253 -23.67 0.40 13.90
CA ASN A 253 -22.37 -0.30 13.75
C ASN A 253 -22.43 -1.69 14.38
N VAL A 254 -23.23 -2.57 13.80
CA VAL A 254 -23.58 -3.88 14.37
C VAL A 254 -22.43 -4.90 14.39
N PHE A 255 -21.33 -4.61 13.73
CA PHE A 255 -20.10 -5.41 13.78
C PHE A 255 -18.87 -4.52 13.85
N SER A 256 -17.75 -5.06 14.27
CA SER A 256 -16.44 -4.42 14.28
C SER A 256 -15.47 -5.18 13.39
N LYS A 257 -14.56 -4.45 12.78
CA LYS A 257 -13.42 -5.03 12.09
C LYS A 257 -12.34 -5.39 13.10
N PHE A 258 -11.95 -6.66 13.11
CA PHE A 258 -10.77 -7.13 13.80
C PHE A 258 -9.62 -7.27 12.79
N LYS A 259 -8.54 -6.55 13.01
CA LYS A 259 -7.35 -6.57 12.15
C LYS A 259 -6.28 -7.43 12.82
N PHE A 260 -5.74 -8.40 12.08
CA PHE A 260 -4.64 -9.24 12.55
C PHE A 260 -3.34 -8.46 12.70
N SER A 261 -2.50 -8.84 13.65
CA SER A 261 -1.18 -8.24 13.89
C SER A 261 -0.22 -8.45 12.71
N LYS A 262 -0.44 -9.50 11.92
CA LYS A 262 0.30 -9.81 10.68
C LYS A 262 -0.63 -10.30 9.59
N ASN A 263 -0.26 -10.07 8.34
CA ASN A 263 -0.98 -10.62 7.19
C ASN A 263 -0.76 -12.13 7.09
N ILE A 264 -1.84 -12.87 6.77
CA ILE A 264 -1.81 -14.32 6.65
C ILE A 264 -1.91 -14.67 5.16
N PHE A 265 -0.88 -15.32 4.64
CA PHE A 265 -0.88 -15.75 3.25
C PHE A 265 -1.79 -16.97 3.05
N CYS A 266 -2.84 -16.79 2.25
CA CYS A 266 -3.79 -17.84 1.88
C CYS A 266 -3.62 -18.15 0.38
N LYS A 267 -3.23 -19.37 0.07
CA LYS A 267 -3.05 -19.86 -1.31
C LYS A 267 -4.39 -20.12 -1.97
N LYS A 268 -4.47 -19.89 -3.25
CA LYS A 268 -5.65 -20.18 -4.06
C LYS A 268 -6.06 -21.64 -3.94
N ASN A 269 -7.37 -21.87 -3.98
CA ASN A 269 -8.00 -23.18 -3.93
C ASN A 269 -7.64 -24.04 -2.70
N LYS A 270 -7.06 -23.44 -1.65
CA LYS A 270 -6.84 -24.08 -0.35
C LYS A 270 -7.90 -23.65 0.66
N GLU A 271 -8.22 -24.57 1.57
CA GLU A 271 -9.17 -24.35 2.65
C GLU A 271 -8.51 -23.65 3.83
N TYR A 272 -9.19 -22.65 4.36
CA TYR A 272 -8.82 -21.93 5.57
C TYR A 272 -10.04 -21.73 6.44
N SER A 273 -9.87 -21.79 7.75
CA SER A 273 -10.96 -21.61 8.70
C SER A 273 -10.71 -20.44 9.62
N ILE A 274 -11.75 -19.63 9.81
CA ILE A 274 -11.83 -18.58 10.81
C ILE A 274 -12.62 -19.14 11.98
N ILE A 275 -12.06 -19.07 13.20
CA ILE A 275 -12.73 -19.54 14.41
C ILE A 275 -12.67 -18.45 15.47
N LEU A 276 -13.81 -18.19 16.10
CA LEU A 276 -13.92 -17.35 17.28
C LEU A 276 -14.27 -18.23 18.48
N PHE A 277 -13.45 -18.17 19.51
CA PHE A 277 -13.74 -18.68 20.83
C PHE A 277 -14.20 -17.52 21.71
N SER A 278 -15.36 -17.64 22.33
CA SER A 278 -15.90 -16.62 23.24
C SER A 278 -15.90 -17.15 24.67
N ASN A 279 -15.53 -16.29 25.62
CA ASN A 279 -15.56 -16.64 27.05
C ASN A 279 -16.91 -16.33 27.71
N ILE A 280 -17.84 -15.76 26.97
CA ILE A 280 -19.18 -15.46 27.45
C ILE A 280 -20.25 -15.89 26.45
N ILE A 281 -21.39 -16.24 27.01
CA ILE A 281 -22.63 -16.46 26.26
C ILE A 281 -23.41 -15.15 26.26
N THR A 282 -23.66 -14.59 25.09
CA THR A 282 -24.43 -13.34 24.96
C THR A 282 -25.19 -13.32 23.64
N ASN A 283 -26.31 -12.58 23.63
CA ASN A 283 -27.02 -12.33 22.39
C ASN A 283 -26.25 -11.34 21.53
N SER A 284 -25.96 -11.73 20.32
CA SER A 284 -25.26 -10.91 19.34
C SER A 284 -26.09 -10.69 18.08
N TYR A 285 -25.64 -9.78 17.24
CA TYR A 285 -26.13 -9.70 15.86
C TYR A 285 -25.65 -10.94 15.09
N SER A 286 -26.36 -11.28 14.04
CA SER A 286 -26.03 -12.37 13.13
C SER A 286 -26.41 -12.03 11.70
N GLY A 287 -25.62 -12.49 10.75
CA GLY A 287 -25.90 -12.36 9.33
C GLY A 287 -26.80 -13.47 8.83
N LEU A 288 -27.66 -13.12 7.88
CA LEU A 288 -28.59 -14.03 7.19
C LEU A 288 -28.56 -13.80 5.69
N LYS A 289 -29.06 -14.78 4.95
CA LYS A 289 -29.11 -14.78 3.48
C LYS A 289 -27.71 -14.64 2.84
N GLY A 290 -26.74 -15.33 3.42
CA GLY A 290 -25.47 -15.56 2.75
C GLY A 290 -25.60 -16.57 1.62
N ILE A 291 -24.56 -16.67 0.82
CA ILE A 291 -24.45 -17.64 -0.28
C ILE A 291 -23.09 -18.32 -0.21
N ASN A 292 -23.03 -19.55 -0.76
CA ASN A 292 -21.83 -20.38 -0.69
C ASN A 292 -20.65 -19.80 -1.46
N VAL A 293 -20.89 -19.06 -2.53
CA VAL A 293 -19.84 -18.46 -3.37
C VAL A 293 -20.11 -16.98 -3.54
N ILE A 294 -19.16 -16.17 -3.13
CA ILE A 294 -19.24 -14.72 -3.24
C ILE A 294 -18.12 -14.25 -4.15
N GLU A 295 -18.48 -13.42 -5.12
CA GLU A 295 -17.52 -12.76 -5.98
C GLU A 295 -17.14 -11.40 -5.39
N GLY A 296 -15.84 -11.19 -5.20
CA GLY A 296 -15.25 -9.93 -4.78
C GLY A 296 -14.69 -9.14 -5.95
N ASP A 297 -13.94 -8.09 -5.64
CA ASP A 297 -13.28 -7.27 -6.63
C ASP A 297 -12.34 -8.07 -7.56
N LYS A 298 -12.23 -7.63 -8.81
CA LYS A 298 -11.40 -8.26 -9.85
C LYS A 298 -11.75 -9.72 -10.13
N GLY A 299 -13.00 -10.14 -9.84
CA GLY A 299 -13.49 -11.49 -10.15
C GLY A 299 -12.98 -12.60 -9.21
N ILE A 300 -12.29 -12.25 -8.12
CA ILE A 300 -11.92 -13.25 -7.12
C ILE A 300 -13.18 -13.86 -6.49
N LYS A 301 -13.19 -15.17 -6.33
CA LYS A 301 -14.30 -15.88 -5.70
C LYS A 301 -13.88 -16.46 -4.36
N PHE A 302 -14.77 -16.38 -3.39
CA PHE A 302 -14.63 -17.02 -2.09
C PHE A 302 -15.74 -18.06 -1.95
N THR A 303 -15.35 -19.31 -1.79
CA THR A 303 -16.29 -20.40 -1.50
C THR A 303 -16.32 -20.63 0.00
N PHE A 304 -17.50 -20.57 0.61
CA PHE A 304 -17.71 -20.81 2.03
C PHE A 304 -18.27 -22.21 2.28
N LYS A 305 -17.82 -22.82 3.37
CA LYS A 305 -18.29 -24.13 3.84
C LYS A 305 -18.50 -24.11 5.35
N ARG A 306 -19.42 -24.92 5.84
CA ARG A 306 -19.56 -25.15 7.28
C ARG A 306 -18.29 -25.80 7.83
N LEU A 307 -17.74 -25.26 8.92
CA LEU A 307 -16.54 -25.78 9.56
C LEU A 307 -16.79 -27.19 10.16
N ILE A 308 -15.91 -28.14 9.89
CA ILE A 308 -15.94 -29.47 10.53
C ILE A 308 -15.48 -29.30 11.98
N GLY A 309 -16.29 -29.89 12.91
CA GLY A 309 -16.05 -29.77 14.35
C GLY A 309 -16.43 -28.40 14.94
N ASN A 310 -17.23 -27.60 14.20
CA ASN A 310 -17.81 -26.38 14.74
C ASN A 310 -18.84 -26.70 15.82
N LYS A 311 -18.76 -26.04 16.96
CA LYS A 311 -19.77 -26.11 18.03
C LYS A 311 -20.88 -25.06 17.84
N GLY A 312 -20.58 -23.98 17.10
CA GLY A 312 -21.55 -22.97 16.75
C GLY A 312 -22.33 -23.29 15.48
N ASP A 313 -23.20 -22.39 15.08
CA ASP A 313 -24.15 -22.58 14.00
C ASP A 313 -23.78 -21.91 12.68
N SER A 314 -22.61 -21.24 12.57
CA SER A 314 -22.22 -20.58 11.35
C SER A 314 -22.17 -21.51 10.15
N THR A 315 -22.87 -21.12 9.11
CA THR A 315 -22.91 -21.76 7.78
C THR A 315 -22.66 -20.71 6.70
N PRO A 316 -22.55 -21.08 5.43
CA PRO A 316 -22.51 -20.09 4.36
C PRO A 316 -23.69 -19.11 4.39
N GLU A 317 -24.89 -19.56 4.78
CA GLU A 317 -26.14 -18.80 4.73
C GLU A 317 -26.36 -17.88 5.94
N TYR A 318 -25.75 -18.20 7.08
CA TYR A 318 -25.87 -17.41 8.32
C TYR A 318 -24.65 -17.54 9.22
N GLY A 319 -24.51 -16.64 10.21
CA GLY A 319 -23.47 -16.74 11.24
C GLY A 319 -22.82 -15.42 11.63
N ASN A 320 -21.63 -15.53 12.27
CA ASN A 320 -20.97 -14.47 13.01
C ASN A 320 -19.92 -13.66 12.27
N PHE A 321 -19.50 -14.05 11.08
CA PHE A 321 -18.41 -13.42 10.35
C PHE A 321 -18.96 -12.63 9.15
N PRO A 322 -19.39 -11.36 9.31
CA PRO A 322 -20.02 -10.60 8.23
C PRO A 322 -19.09 -10.27 7.08
N GLU A 323 -17.82 -10.02 7.36
CA GLU A 323 -16.87 -9.57 6.35
C GLU A 323 -15.51 -10.27 6.49
N ILE A 324 -14.82 -10.42 5.36
CA ILE A 324 -13.41 -10.84 5.29
C ILE A 324 -12.65 -9.71 4.59
N TYR A 325 -11.50 -9.30 5.17
CA TYR A 325 -10.63 -8.26 4.65
C TYR A 325 -9.32 -8.85 4.15
N TYR A 326 -8.91 -8.47 2.94
CA TYR A 326 -7.76 -9.07 2.29
C TYR A 326 -7.07 -8.12 1.31
N TYR A 327 -5.81 -8.44 0.98
CA TYR A 327 -5.12 -7.91 -0.20
C TYR A 327 -5.02 -9.01 -1.25
N LEU A 328 -5.03 -8.64 -2.52
CA LEU A 328 -4.56 -9.51 -3.60
C LEU A 328 -3.03 -9.56 -3.55
N ASN A 329 -2.49 -10.74 -3.84
CA ASN A 329 -1.04 -10.93 -3.84
C ASN A 329 -0.44 -10.49 -5.16
#